data_8c110939b33765528d519d03022933e1
#
_entry.id   8c110939b33765528d519d03022933e1
#
_cell.length_a   1.000
_cell.length_b   1.000
_cell.length_c   1.000
_cell.angle_alpha   90.00
_cell.angle_beta   90.00
_cell.angle_gamma   90.00
#
_symmetry.space_group_name_H-M   'P 1'
#
loop_
_entity.id
_entity.type
_entity.pdbx_description
1 polymer ?
#
loop_
_entity_poly.entity_id
_entity_poly.type
_entity_poly.pdbx_seq_one_letter_code
_entity_poly.pdbx_strand_id
1 'polypeptide(L)'
;WDGITDSDVISPAVNRLELGEHTGTHVDALNHMGRQFRGQSIDTMPLTMFYTEGICLDLSHKNFRELIETADLQYALSNAGFEIKQGDTVLIYTDHYRRAFGTADWDNGSGLSIEAARWLGEQKIAAFGVETMSPGVRKVSNKQVHQICGEMGFTHYENMINLHQLIGRGRFRFIGLPLKIRGGTGSPVRAIAVFEE
;
A
#
# COMPACT_ATOMS: atom_id res chain seq x y z
N TRP A 1 -24.78 27.15 -4.51
CA TRP A 1 -24.47 27.86 -3.24
C TRP A 1 -25.02 29.24 -3.37
N ASP A 2 -26.18 29.45 -2.84
CA ASP A 2 -26.90 30.72 -3.00
C ASP A 2 -26.66 31.61 -1.79
N GLY A 3 -25.67 32.52 -1.93
CA GLY A 3 -25.71 33.76 -1.17
C GLY A 3 -25.28 33.72 0.29
N ILE A 4 -24.43 32.80 0.72
CA ILE A 4 -23.77 32.93 2.02
C ILE A 4 -22.61 33.92 1.87
N THR A 5 -22.68 35.01 2.62
CA THR A 5 -21.71 36.10 2.60
C THR A 5 -20.69 35.95 3.73
N ASP A 6 -19.55 36.65 3.65
CA ASP A 6 -18.53 36.68 4.69
C ASP A 6 -19.03 37.21 6.06
N SER A 7 -20.22 37.81 6.08
CA SER A 7 -20.87 38.28 7.31
C SER A 7 -21.64 37.17 8.04
N ASP A 8 -21.83 36.00 7.39
CA ASP A 8 -22.59 34.90 7.99
C ASP A 8 -21.73 34.12 8.98
N VAL A 9 -22.34 33.55 9.99
CA VAL A 9 -21.65 32.72 11.02
C VAL A 9 -21.04 31.48 10.41
N ILE A 10 -21.49 31.06 9.22
CA ILE A 10 -20.98 29.90 8.46
C ILE A 10 -20.42 30.41 7.14
N SER A 11 -19.12 30.20 6.91
CA SER A 11 -18.45 30.47 5.63
C SER A 11 -18.09 29.14 4.95
N PRO A 12 -18.99 28.53 4.16
CA PRO A 12 -18.73 27.27 3.47
C PRO A 12 -17.71 27.47 2.36
N ALA A 13 -16.73 26.58 2.30
CA ALA A 13 -15.76 26.49 1.22
C ALA A 13 -15.90 25.17 0.48
N VAL A 14 -15.91 25.22 -0.85
CA VAL A 14 -16.00 24.05 -1.71
C VAL A 14 -14.89 24.10 -2.74
N ASN A 15 -14.12 23.01 -2.85
CA ASN A 15 -13.07 22.87 -3.84
C ASN A 15 -13.42 21.77 -4.84
N ARG A 16 -13.05 21.98 -6.10
CA ARG A 16 -13.00 20.93 -7.11
C ARG A 16 -11.66 20.21 -7.02
N LEU A 17 -11.70 18.87 -6.99
CA LEU A 17 -10.50 18.03 -7.04
C LEU A 17 -10.42 17.37 -8.43
N GLU A 18 -9.22 17.37 -9.01
CA GLU A 18 -8.90 16.64 -10.23
C GLU A 18 -7.54 15.96 -10.03
N LEU A 19 -7.54 14.64 -9.96
CA LEU A 19 -6.35 13.84 -9.67
C LEU A 19 -6.47 12.45 -10.32
N GLY A 20 -5.33 11.80 -10.54
CA GLY A 20 -5.29 10.40 -10.98
C GLY A 20 -5.63 9.44 -9.83
N GLU A 21 -6.12 8.25 -10.18
CA GLU A 21 -6.47 7.21 -9.21
C GLU A 21 -5.25 6.71 -8.41
N HIS A 22 -4.06 6.74 -9.04
CA HIS A 22 -2.78 6.32 -8.46
C HIS A 22 -1.94 7.54 -8.00
N THR A 23 -2.54 8.44 -7.23
CA THR A 23 -1.89 9.67 -6.76
C THR A 23 -1.59 9.62 -5.27
N GLY A 24 -0.33 9.89 -4.88
CA GLY A 24 0.12 9.87 -3.48
C GLY A 24 0.00 8.50 -2.86
N THR A 25 -0.26 8.41 -1.56
CA THR A 25 -0.59 7.14 -0.93
C THR A 25 -1.91 6.64 -1.48
N HIS A 26 -1.89 5.50 -2.14
CA HIS A 26 -3.05 4.91 -2.82
C HIS A 26 -3.04 3.39 -2.71
N VAL A 27 -4.15 2.78 -3.07
CA VAL A 27 -4.30 1.33 -3.20
C VAL A 27 -4.71 0.98 -4.63
N ASP A 28 -4.16 -0.10 -5.13
CA ASP A 28 -4.49 -0.63 -6.44
C ASP A 28 -5.68 -1.58 -6.40
N ALA A 29 -6.53 -1.52 -7.41
CA ALA A 29 -7.57 -2.51 -7.60
C ALA A 29 -7.04 -3.70 -8.44
N LEU A 30 -7.66 -4.87 -8.29
CA LEU A 30 -7.23 -6.06 -9.01
C LEU A 30 -7.35 -5.90 -10.53
N ASN A 31 -8.29 -5.10 -11.04
CA ASN A 31 -8.41 -4.80 -12.48
C ASN A 31 -7.22 -4.00 -13.05
N HIS A 32 -6.39 -3.37 -12.20
CA HIS A 32 -5.12 -2.76 -12.59
C HIS A 32 -4.05 -3.82 -12.91
N MET A 33 -4.12 -4.98 -12.27
CA MET A 33 -3.08 -6.01 -12.27
C MET A 33 -3.12 -6.93 -13.52
N GLY A 34 -4.19 -6.87 -14.29
CA GLY A 34 -4.28 -7.65 -15.52
C GLY A 34 -5.67 -7.63 -16.17
N ARG A 35 -5.70 -7.82 -17.50
CA ARG A 35 -6.94 -7.78 -18.28
C ARG A 35 -7.98 -8.82 -17.85
N GLN A 36 -7.54 -9.95 -17.31
CA GLN A 36 -8.39 -11.02 -16.79
C GLN A 36 -9.18 -10.61 -15.53
N PHE A 37 -8.76 -9.55 -14.84
CA PHE A 37 -9.38 -9.06 -13.61
C PHE A 37 -10.32 -7.85 -13.83
N ARG A 38 -10.72 -7.55 -15.07
CA ARG A 38 -11.51 -6.35 -15.43
C ARG A 38 -12.79 -6.13 -14.62
N GLY A 39 -13.38 -7.18 -14.07
CA GLY A 39 -14.58 -7.09 -13.23
C GLY A 39 -14.31 -6.76 -11.76
N GLN A 40 -13.04 -6.61 -11.36
CA GLN A 40 -12.63 -6.40 -9.97
C GLN A 40 -12.07 -4.99 -9.80
N SER A 41 -12.91 -4.00 -10.07
CA SER A 41 -12.61 -2.59 -9.88
C SER A 41 -12.68 -2.18 -8.41
N ILE A 42 -12.08 -1.04 -8.07
CA ILE A 42 -11.94 -0.59 -6.68
C ILE A 42 -13.29 -0.48 -5.95
N ASP A 43 -14.36 -0.12 -6.64
CA ASP A 43 -15.71 0.00 -6.10
C ASP A 43 -16.42 -1.35 -5.87
N THR A 44 -15.88 -2.45 -6.43
CA THR A 44 -16.43 -3.81 -6.30
C THR A 44 -15.61 -4.70 -5.36
N MET A 45 -14.39 -4.30 -5.00
CA MET A 45 -13.56 -5.05 -4.05
C MET A 45 -14.16 -5.03 -2.64
N PRO A 46 -14.10 -6.16 -1.91
CA PRO A 46 -14.69 -6.23 -0.57
C PRO A 46 -13.92 -5.35 0.42
N LEU A 47 -14.64 -4.59 1.25
CA LEU A 47 -14.05 -3.68 2.24
C LEU A 47 -13.19 -4.40 3.28
N THR A 48 -13.39 -5.69 3.47
CA THR A 48 -12.56 -6.54 4.34
C THR A 48 -11.10 -6.63 3.90
N MET A 49 -10.78 -6.29 2.64
CA MET A 49 -9.39 -6.20 2.18
C MET A 49 -8.69 -4.90 2.62
N PHE A 50 -9.46 -3.91 3.04
CA PHE A 50 -8.97 -2.56 3.37
C PHE A 50 -9.13 -2.19 4.84
N TYR A 51 -9.71 -3.10 5.62
CA TYR A 51 -9.90 -3.01 7.07
C TYR A 51 -9.45 -4.33 7.69
N THR A 52 -8.19 -4.41 8.11
CA THR A 52 -7.51 -5.66 8.46
C THR A 52 -6.72 -5.53 9.77
N GLU A 53 -6.23 -6.63 10.28
CA GLU A 53 -5.05 -6.59 11.14
C GLU A 53 -3.82 -6.25 10.29
N GLY A 54 -2.79 -5.65 10.91
CA GLY A 54 -1.56 -5.28 10.22
C GLY A 54 -0.31 -5.48 11.06
N ILE A 55 0.79 -5.67 10.36
CA ILE A 55 2.15 -5.69 10.89
C ILE A 55 3.03 -4.81 10.02
N CYS A 56 4.12 -4.28 10.58
CA CYS A 56 5.12 -3.53 9.84
C CYS A 56 6.49 -4.19 10.00
N LEU A 57 7.14 -4.49 8.88
CA LEU A 57 8.44 -5.17 8.81
C LEU A 57 9.53 -4.15 8.51
N ASP A 58 10.61 -4.20 9.27
CA ASP A 58 11.79 -3.34 9.06
C ASP A 58 12.73 -3.95 8.03
N LEU A 59 12.80 -3.34 6.87
CA LEU A 59 13.70 -3.62 5.77
C LEU A 59 14.50 -2.37 5.37
N SER A 60 14.69 -1.44 6.31
CA SER A 60 15.38 -0.15 6.09
C SER A 60 16.85 -0.31 5.66
N HIS A 61 17.43 -1.48 5.86
CA HIS A 61 18.78 -1.83 5.41
C HIS A 61 18.88 -2.06 3.89
N LYS A 62 17.75 -2.23 3.18
CA LYS A 62 17.75 -2.46 1.73
C LYS A 62 18.25 -1.23 0.97
N ASN A 63 19.10 -1.48 -0.01
CA ASN A 63 19.63 -0.44 -0.89
C ASN A 63 18.63 -0.08 -1.99
N PHE A 64 18.86 1.04 -2.66
CA PHE A 64 18.09 1.41 -3.83
C PHE A 64 18.18 0.32 -4.90
N ARG A 65 17.03 -0.01 -5.53
CA ARG A 65 16.85 -1.02 -6.57
C ARG A 65 17.20 -2.46 -6.14
N GLU A 66 17.41 -2.70 -4.86
CA GLU A 66 17.65 -4.03 -4.34
C GLU A 66 16.33 -4.82 -4.26
N LEU A 67 16.36 -6.09 -4.64
CA LEU A 67 15.21 -6.97 -4.47
C LEU A 67 15.03 -7.33 -3.00
N ILE A 68 13.79 -7.30 -2.56
CA ILE A 68 13.36 -7.85 -1.28
C ILE A 68 12.99 -9.30 -1.52
N GLU A 69 13.83 -10.19 -1.03
CA GLU A 69 13.67 -11.63 -1.19
C GLU A 69 12.80 -12.23 -0.08
N THR A 70 12.29 -13.44 -0.29
CA THR A 70 11.52 -14.16 0.74
C THR A 70 12.28 -14.28 2.06
N ALA A 71 13.59 -14.53 1.99
CA ALA A 71 14.44 -14.62 3.18
C ALA A 71 14.50 -13.33 3.98
N ASP A 72 14.48 -12.16 3.31
CA ASP A 72 14.46 -10.86 3.98
C ASP A 72 13.16 -10.66 4.78
N LEU A 73 12.01 -11.03 4.18
CA LEU A 73 10.71 -10.96 4.84
C LEU A 73 10.64 -11.89 6.05
N GLN A 74 11.11 -13.13 5.89
CA GLN A 74 11.15 -14.13 6.97
C GLN A 74 12.06 -13.68 8.11
N TYR A 75 13.22 -13.12 7.79
CA TYR A 75 14.15 -12.57 8.78
C TYR A 75 13.53 -11.40 9.54
N ALA A 76 12.89 -10.45 8.84
CA ALA A 76 12.23 -9.31 9.45
C ALA A 76 11.05 -9.74 10.36
N LEU A 77 10.28 -10.75 9.95
CA LEU A 77 9.22 -11.34 10.78
C LEU A 77 9.78 -11.94 12.08
N SER A 78 10.84 -12.75 11.96
CA SER A 78 11.50 -13.37 13.11
C SER A 78 12.03 -12.33 14.09
N ASN A 79 12.70 -11.28 13.58
CA ASN A 79 13.22 -10.20 14.40
C ASN A 79 12.14 -9.38 15.10
N ALA A 80 11.00 -9.19 14.45
CA ALA A 80 9.87 -8.47 15.01
C ALA A 80 9.01 -9.33 15.96
N GLY A 81 9.23 -10.65 15.99
CA GLY A 81 8.42 -11.59 16.76
C GLY A 81 7.00 -11.72 16.24
N PHE A 82 6.79 -11.54 14.92
CA PHE A 82 5.48 -11.66 14.30
C PHE A 82 5.31 -12.93 13.49
N GLU A 83 4.05 -13.35 13.38
CA GLU A 83 3.58 -14.30 12.38
C GLU A 83 2.55 -13.60 11.49
N ILE A 84 2.58 -13.89 10.19
CA ILE A 84 1.53 -13.44 9.28
C ILE A 84 0.29 -14.31 9.50
N LYS A 85 -0.86 -13.65 9.66
CA LYS A 85 -2.16 -14.32 9.72
C LYS A 85 -2.91 -14.11 8.42
N GLN A 86 -3.74 -15.06 8.05
CA GLN A 86 -4.62 -14.91 6.90
C GLN A 86 -5.45 -13.64 7.02
N GLY A 87 -5.45 -12.83 5.96
CA GLY A 87 -6.17 -11.56 5.89
C GLY A 87 -5.41 -10.36 6.45
N ASP A 88 -4.16 -10.52 6.89
CA ASP A 88 -3.33 -9.40 7.35
C ASP A 88 -2.98 -8.42 6.21
N THR A 89 -2.69 -7.19 6.58
CA THR A 89 -1.91 -6.26 5.77
C THR A 89 -0.46 -6.21 6.28
N VAL A 90 0.50 -6.48 5.38
CA VAL A 90 1.94 -6.46 5.70
C VAL A 90 2.56 -5.19 5.17
N LEU A 91 2.92 -4.24 6.04
CA LEU A 91 3.61 -3.01 5.66
C LEU A 91 5.12 -3.24 5.64
N ILE A 92 5.79 -2.73 4.62
CA ILE A 92 7.22 -2.92 4.37
C ILE A 92 7.92 -1.57 4.46
N TYR A 93 8.61 -1.35 5.56
CA TYR A 93 9.41 -0.16 5.80
C TYR A 93 10.81 -0.33 5.23
N THR A 94 11.19 0.54 4.29
CA THR A 94 12.50 0.54 3.62
C THR A 94 13.28 1.84 3.82
N ASP A 95 12.71 2.79 4.56
CA ASP A 95 13.20 4.16 4.71
C ASP A 95 13.32 4.92 3.37
N HIS A 96 12.67 4.42 2.32
CA HIS A 96 12.77 5.01 0.99
C HIS A 96 12.25 6.44 0.95
N TYR A 97 11.09 6.70 1.57
CA TYR A 97 10.51 8.03 1.61
C TYR A 97 11.48 9.06 2.19
N ARG A 98 12.08 8.77 3.34
CA ARG A 98 13.00 9.71 4.02
C ARG A 98 14.33 9.89 3.29
N ARG A 99 14.80 8.83 2.60
CA ARG A 99 16.08 8.87 1.85
C ARG A 99 15.96 9.49 0.47
N ALA A 100 14.81 9.33 -0.22
CA ALA A 100 14.70 9.58 -1.64
C ALA A 100 13.66 10.63 -2.04
N PHE A 101 12.69 10.99 -1.18
CA PHE A 101 11.65 11.94 -1.55
C PHE A 101 12.24 13.29 -1.96
N GLY A 102 11.81 13.78 -3.13
CA GLY A 102 12.30 15.05 -3.70
C GLY A 102 13.69 14.97 -4.32
N THR A 103 14.27 13.79 -4.46
CA THR A 103 15.57 13.58 -5.12
C THR A 103 15.42 12.80 -6.44
N ALA A 104 16.50 12.69 -7.21
CA ALA A 104 16.55 11.87 -8.42
C ALA A 104 16.41 10.35 -8.14
N ASP A 105 16.62 9.92 -6.90
CA ASP A 105 16.53 8.52 -6.48
C ASP A 105 15.12 8.08 -6.11
N TRP A 106 14.12 8.98 -6.19
CA TRP A 106 12.73 8.63 -5.89
C TRP A 106 12.22 7.41 -6.68
N ASP A 107 12.59 7.31 -7.95
CA ASP A 107 12.23 6.19 -8.83
C ASP A 107 13.08 4.91 -8.62
N ASN A 108 14.08 4.96 -7.74
CA ASN A 108 15.05 3.89 -7.51
C ASN A 108 14.75 3.04 -6.26
N GLY A 109 13.49 2.92 -5.85
CA GLY A 109 13.13 2.15 -4.67
C GLY A 109 13.51 0.66 -4.77
N SER A 110 13.78 0.06 -3.61
CA SER A 110 13.76 -1.40 -3.44
C SER A 110 12.33 -1.92 -3.65
N GLY A 111 12.19 -3.21 -3.93
CA GLY A 111 10.86 -3.80 -4.13
C GLY A 111 10.92 -5.32 -4.12
N LEU A 112 9.76 -5.95 -4.01
CA LEU A 112 9.64 -7.41 -3.91
C LEU A 112 10.23 -8.11 -5.14
N SER A 113 10.92 -9.25 -4.89
CA SER A 113 11.15 -10.27 -5.90
C SER A 113 9.85 -10.97 -6.27
N ILE A 114 9.85 -11.72 -7.37
CA ILE A 114 8.70 -12.52 -7.81
C ILE A 114 8.35 -13.57 -6.75
N GLU A 115 9.38 -14.22 -6.21
CA GLU A 115 9.27 -15.25 -5.19
C GLU A 115 8.74 -14.70 -3.87
N ALA A 116 9.18 -13.52 -3.46
CA ALA A 116 8.68 -12.85 -2.25
C ALA A 116 7.20 -12.45 -2.38
N ALA A 117 6.78 -11.94 -3.55
CA ALA A 117 5.38 -11.63 -3.80
C ALA A 117 4.50 -12.90 -3.76
N ARG A 118 4.97 -13.99 -4.38
CA ARG A 118 4.26 -15.28 -4.35
C ARG A 118 4.17 -15.83 -2.94
N TRP A 119 5.26 -15.78 -2.19
CA TRP A 119 5.28 -16.22 -0.79
C TRP A 119 4.28 -15.45 0.07
N LEU A 120 4.17 -14.11 -0.08
CA LEU A 120 3.15 -13.32 0.61
C LEU A 120 1.73 -13.77 0.24
N GLY A 121 1.46 -14.04 -1.04
CA GLY A 121 0.18 -14.58 -1.48
C GLY A 121 -0.14 -15.95 -0.88
N GLU A 122 0.85 -16.83 -0.72
CA GLU A 122 0.73 -18.14 -0.06
C GLU A 122 0.38 -18.02 1.43
N GLN A 123 0.80 -16.92 2.09
CA GLN A 123 0.36 -16.58 3.45
C GLN A 123 -1.10 -16.09 3.49
N LYS A 124 -1.77 -15.94 2.33
CA LYS A 124 -3.17 -15.49 2.20
C LYS A 124 -3.38 -14.10 2.83
N ILE A 125 -2.45 -13.19 2.65
CA ILE A 125 -2.61 -11.80 3.08
C ILE A 125 -3.76 -11.11 2.31
N ALA A 126 -4.37 -10.09 2.88
CA ALA A 126 -5.32 -9.24 2.18
C ALA A 126 -4.58 -8.21 1.31
N ALA A 127 -3.52 -7.63 1.85
CA ALA A 127 -2.72 -6.62 1.18
C ALA A 127 -1.30 -6.53 1.74
N PHE A 128 -0.42 -5.86 1.01
CA PHE A 128 0.82 -5.32 1.57
C PHE A 128 0.96 -3.83 1.21
N GLY A 129 1.88 -3.13 1.85
CA GLY A 129 2.11 -1.71 1.57
C GLY A 129 3.60 -1.38 1.53
N VAL A 130 3.98 -0.50 0.60
CA VAL A 130 5.36 -0.07 0.36
C VAL A 130 5.48 1.46 0.34
N GLU A 131 6.66 1.97 0.67
CA GLU A 131 6.97 3.41 0.58
C GLU A 131 7.27 3.87 -0.86
N THR A 132 7.54 2.92 -1.74
CA THR A 132 7.94 3.15 -3.13
C THR A 132 6.74 3.38 -4.06
N MET A 133 7.00 3.91 -5.27
CA MET A 133 6.00 4.11 -6.32
C MET A 133 5.61 2.82 -7.05
N SER A 134 6.08 1.69 -6.56
CA SER A 134 5.80 0.38 -7.15
C SER A 134 6.14 -0.75 -6.17
N PRO A 135 5.39 -1.86 -6.18
CA PRO A 135 5.59 -2.96 -5.23
C PRO A 135 6.82 -3.80 -5.53
N GLY A 136 7.29 -3.83 -6.77
CA GLY A 136 8.52 -4.48 -7.21
C GLY A 136 9.53 -3.48 -7.75
N VAL A 137 10.76 -3.92 -7.99
CA VAL A 137 11.80 -3.08 -8.59
C VAL A 137 11.44 -2.75 -10.04
N ARG A 138 11.37 -1.46 -10.34
CA ARG A 138 10.97 -0.92 -11.65
C ARG A 138 11.85 -1.52 -12.76
N LYS A 139 11.22 -2.03 -13.83
CA LYS A 139 11.83 -2.73 -14.99
C LYS A 139 12.50 -4.06 -14.65
N VAL A 140 12.43 -4.56 -13.42
CA VAL A 140 13.00 -5.84 -12.99
C VAL A 140 11.88 -6.81 -12.59
N SER A 141 11.14 -6.55 -11.52
CA SER A 141 10.11 -7.44 -10.97
C SER A 141 8.72 -6.81 -10.92
N ASN A 142 8.60 -5.48 -11.05
CA ASN A 142 7.36 -4.76 -10.78
C ASN A 142 6.14 -5.31 -11.53
N LYS A 143 6.27 -5.57 -12.83
CA LYS A 143 5.17 -6.09 -13.64
C LYS A 143 4.69 -7.46 -13.16
N GLN A 144 5.64 -8.33 -12.85
CA GLN A 144 5.35 -9.70 -12.39
C GLN A 144 4.75 -9.69 -10.98
N VAL A 145 5.21 -8.79 -10.11
CA VAL A 145 4.63 -8.63 -8.77
C VAL A 145 3.16 -8.23 -8.85
N HIS A 146 2.81 -7.24 -9.69
CA HIS A 146 1.39 -6.90 -9.95
C HIS A 146 0.59 -8.11 -10.45
N GLN A 147 1.14 -8.84 -11.41
CA GLN A 147 0.47 -10.02 -11.96
C GLN A 147 0.19 -11.07 -10.89
N ILE A 148 1.16 -11.34 -10.01
CA ILE A 148 0.99 -12.28 -8.87
C ILE A 148 -0.09 -11.81 -7.92
N CYS A 149 -0.13 -10.50 -7.58
CA CYS A 149 -1.19 -9.94 -6.75
C CYS A 149 -2.57 -10.26 -7.32
N GLY A 150 -2.77 -9.99 -8.61
CA GLY A 150 -4.01 -10.31 -9.30
C GLY A 150 -4.34 -11.81 -9.33
N GLU A 151 -3.36 -12.65 -9.67
CA GLU A 151 -3.53 -14.12 -9.75
C GLU A 151 -3.88 -14.75 -8.41
N MET A 152 -3.31 -14.24 -7.31
CA MET A 152 -3.50 -14.78 -5.97
C MET A 152 -4.57 -14.03 -5.17
N GLY A 153 -5.14 -12.94 -5.70
CA GLY A 153 -6.30 -12.26 -5.14
C GLY A 153 -6.01 -11.37 -3.94
N PHE A 154 -4.79 -10.83 -3.81
CA PHE A 154 -4.45 -9.81 -2.82
C PHE A 154 -3.99 -8.52 -3.49
N THR A 155 -4.00 -7.41 -2.78
CA THR A 155 -3.63 -6.11 -3.34
C THR A 155 -2.45 -5.46 -2.63
N HIS A 156 -2.12 -4.21 -3.03
CA HIS A 156 -1.05 -3.46 -2.41
C HIS A 156 -1.34 -1.95 -2.36
N TYR A 157 -0.65 -1.31 -1.40
CA TYR A 157 -0.59 0.13 -1.23
C TYR A 157 0.78 0.63 -1.66
N GLU A 158 0.81 1.76 -2.36
CA GLU A 158 2.03 2.43 -2.81
C GLU A 158 2.18 3.83 -2.20
N ASN A 159 3.40 4.36 -2.24
CA ASN A 159 3.72 5.69 -1.72
C ASN A 159 3.27 5.88 -0.26
N MET A 160 3.42 4.86 0.57
CA MET A 160 3.15 4.98 1.99
C MET A 160 4.23 5.80 2.69
N ILE A 161 3.85 6.53 3.72
CA ILE A 161 4.76 7.35 4.51
C ILE A 161 4.63 7.02 6.00
N ASN A 162 5.61 7.48 6.79
CA ASN A 162 5.62 7.35 8.26
C ASN A 162 5.68 5.90 8.78
N LEU A 163 6.02 4.91 7.95
CA LEU A 163 6.09 3.51 8.37
C LEU A 163 7.11 3.27 9.50
N HIS A 164 8.16 4.09 9.59
CA HIS A 164 9.14 4.05 10.69
C HIS A 164 8.48 4.18 12.08
N GLN A 165 7.32 4.86 12.17
CA GLN A 165 6.60 5.05 13.43
C GLN A 165 5.90 3.77 13.91
N LEU A 166 5.80 2.74 13.07
CA LEU A 166 5.16 1.48 13.37
C LEU A 166 6.15 0.41 13.86
N ILE A 167 7.44 0.63 13.64
CA ILE A 167 8.48 -0.34 13.98
C ILE A 167 8.55 -0.52 15.51
N GLY A 168 8.52 -1.78 15.94
CA GLY A 168 8.58 -2.16 17.36
C GLY A 168 7.29 -1.92 18.15
N ARG A 169 6.20 -1.50 17.52
CA ARG A 169 4.94 -1.17 18.22
C ARG A 169 3.92 -2.31 18.31
N GLY A 170 4.23 -3.47 17.78
CA GLY A 170 3.28 -4.59 17.76
C GLY A 170 2.32 -4.57 16.58
N ARG A 171 1.30 -5.44 16.66
CA ARG A 171 0.22 -5.50 15.67
C ARG A 171 -0.73 -4.31 15.86
N PHE A 172 -1.42 -3.94 14.80
CA PHE A 172 -2.35 -2.80 14.77
C PHE A 172 -3.55 -3.12 13.88
N ARG A 173 -4.64 -2.37 14.07
CA ARG A 173 -5.72 -2.31 13.09
C ARG A 173 -5.28 -1.40 11.93
N PHE A 174 -5.20 -1.96 10.73
CA PHE A 174 -4.94 -1.20 9.51
C PHE A 174 -6.24 -0.79 8.83
N ILE A 175 -6.35 0.49 8.48
CA ILE A 175 -7.49 1.06 7.78
C ILE A 175 -6.96 1.84 6.58
N GLY A 176 -7.23 1.34 5.37
CA GLY A 176 -6.81 1.95 4.10
C GLY A 176 -7.96 1.96 3.09
N LEU A 177 -9.15 2.39 3.51
CA LEU A 177 -10.37 2.35 2.71
C LEU A 177 -10.27 3.24 1.46
N PRO A 178 -10.53 2.70 0.25
CA PRO A 178 -10.56 3.47 -0.98
C PRO A 178 -11.83 4.31 -1.10
N LEU A 179 -11.77 5.33 -1.95
CA LEU A 179 -12.95 5.98 -2.49
C LEU A 179 -13.70 4.99 -3.38
N LYS A 180 -15.04 5.06 -3.38
CA LYS A 180 -15.88 4.20 -4.22
C LYS A 180 -15.95 4.74 -5.66
N ILE A 181 -14.84 4.68 -6.38
CA ILE A 181 -14.71 5.16 -7.75
C ILE A 181 -15.23 4.08 -8.70
N ARG A 182 -16.35 4.35 -9.38
CA ARG A 182 -16.98 3.37 -10.28
C ARG A 182 -16.05 2.97 -11.41
N GLY A 183 -15.73 1.66 -11.48
CA GLY A 183 -14.83 1.09 -12.49
C GLY A 183 -13.37 1.47 -12.30
N GLY A 184 -13.02 2.15 -11.19
CA GLY A 184 -11.67 2.63 -10.92
C GLY A 184 -10.63 1.52 -10.82
N THR A 185 -9.40 1.85 -11.21
CA THR A 185 -8.25 0.92 -11.18
C THR A 185 -7.42 1.05 -9.90
N GLY A 186 -7.71 2.04 -9.10
CA GLY A 186 -7.10 2.34 -7.82
C GLY A 186 -7.80 3.50 -7.12
N SER A 187 -7.32 3.89 -5.98
CA SER A 187 -7.83 5.05 -5.25
C SER A 187 -6.80 5.63 -4.30
N PRO A 188 -6.63 6.96 -4.27
CA PRO A 188 -5.97 7.61 -3.15
C PRO A 188 -6.63 7.22 -1.83
N VAL A 189 -5.81 7.06 -0.78
CA VAL A 189 -6.27 6.71 0.56
C VAL A 189 -5.56 7.54 1.62
N ARG A 190 -6.23 7.75 2.74
CA ARG A 190 -5.58 8.14 4.00
C ARG A 190 -5.43 6.90 4.87
N ALA A 191 -4.31 6.20 4.71
CA ALA A 191 -4.01 4.99 5.47
C ALA A 191 -3.68 5.35 6.93
N ILE A 192 -4.26 4.60 7.86
CA ILE A 192 -4.01 4.76 9.30
C ILE A 192 -3.76 3.42 9.97
N ALA A 193 -2.92 3.42 11.01
CA ALA A 193 -2.73 2.32 11.93
C ALA A 193 -3.30 2.71 13.30
N VAL A 194 -4.16 1.87 13.85
CA VAL A 194 -4.77 2.07 15.18
C VAL A 194 -4.25 0.98 16.10
N PHE A 195 -3.68 1.41 17.22
CA PHE A 195 -3.24 0.52 18.30
C PHE A 195 -4.32 0.50 19.38
N GLU A 196 -4.69 -0.69 19.83
CA GLU A 196 -5.52 -0.84 21.03
C GLU A 196 -4.66 -0.56 22.26
N GLU A 197 -5.19 0.22 23.21
CA GLU A 197 -4.52 0.52 24.49
C GLU A 197 -4.59 -0.67 25.45
#